data_21afe8ebb1ad9189fd379475cd3dbd5a
#
_entry.id   21afe8ebb1ad9189fd379475cd3dbd5a
#
_cell.length_a   1.000
_cell.length_b   1.000
_cell.length_c   1.000
_cell.angle_alpha   90.00
_cell.angle_beta   90.00
_cell.angle_gamma   90.00
#
_symmetry.space_group_name_H-M   'P 1'
#
loop_
_entity.id
_entity.type
_entity.pdbx_description
1 polymer ?
#
loop_
_entity_poly.entity_id
_entity_poly.type
_entity_poly.pdbx_seq_one_letter_code
_entity_poly.pdbx_strand_id
1 'polypeptide(L)'
;MKLPSRRAKASLLVSLVLLLALLIPVADQFLFRYEWARATLEDVERRHARLLGLRDAGPAIAAALNKAKADLVRYAYPVDQSADRVGADLQQRVRQIAERAGVTVAGSQILAVRPGDGIEVVPLGLTLEADMGGLRDFLSGLAAENPSIQLETLAITMQRQRGPQAEGKVRVQLQLNAVHLTS
;
A
#
# COMPACT_ATOMS: atom_id res chain seq x y z
N MET A 1 38.18 -58.18 -57.66
CA MET A 1 37.10 -57.41 -57.06
C MET A 1 36.08 -57.04 -58.18
N LYS A 2 34.93 -57.70 -58.21
CA LYS A 2 33.88 -57.39 -59.25
C LYS A 2 33.17 -56.12 -58.88
N LEU A 3 33.23 -55.12 -59.75
CA LEU A 3 32.48 -53.88 -59.58
C LEU A 3 30.97 -54.21 -59.64
N PRO A 4 30.16 -53.73 -58.70
CA PRO A 4 28.72 -54.01 -58.71
C PRO A 4 28.07 -53.39 -59.94
N SER A 5 27.20 -54.18 -60.60
CA SER A 5 26.46 -53.76 -61.79
C SER A 5 25.60 -52.53 -61.48
N ARG A 6 25.31 -51.68 -62.48
CA ARG A 6 24.50 -50.46 -62.33
C ARG A 6 23.17 -50.76 -61.63
N ARG A 7 22.60 -51.94 -61.82
CA ARG A 7 21.35 -52.40 -61.18
C ARG A 7 21.51 -52.65 -59.67
N ALA A 8 22.67 -53.20 -59.23
CA ALA A 8 22.99 -53.44 -57.82
C ALA A 8 23.27 -52.14 -57.07
N LYS A 9 23.83 -51.11 -57.71
CA LYS A 9 23.99 -49.75 -57.13
C LYS A 9 22.66 -49.05 -56.98
N ALA A 10 21.74 -49.21 -57.94
CA ALA A 10 20.39 -48.66 -57.90
C ALA A 10 19.54 -49.29 -56.76
N SER A 11 19.59 -50.63 -56.62
CA SER A 11 18.90 -51.31 -55.51
C SER A 11 19.40 -50.96 -54.14
N LEU A 12 20.73 -50.77 -53.98
CA LEU A 12 21.32 -50.30 -52.73
C LEU A 12 20.93 -48.87 -52.41
N LEU A 13 20.86 -47.96 -53.36
CA LEU A 13 20.36 -46.59 -53.17
C LEU A 13 18.87 -46.56 -52.79
N VAL A 14 18.02 -47.33 -53.43
CA VAL A 14 16.61 -47.45 -53.08
C VAL A 14 16.43 -48.01 -51.66
N SER A 15 17.17 -49.05 -51.27
CA SER A 15 17.13 -49.61 -49.91
C SER A 15 17.62 -48.61 -48.87
N LEU A 16 18.66 -47.84 -49.16
CA LEU A 16 19.17 -46.81 -48.26
C LEU A 16 18.16 -45.67 -48.07
N VAL A 17 17.50 -45.20 -49.15
CA VAL A 17 16.48 -44.17 -49.07
C VAL A 17 15.27 -44.66 -48.30
N LEU A 18 14.87 -45.91 -48.47
CA LEU A 18 13.74 -46.49 -47.73
C LEU A 18 14.05 -46.65 -46.23
N LEU A 19 15.30 -47.03 -45.92
CA LEU A 19 15.77 -47.08 -44.53
C LEU A 19 15.82 -45.71 -43.87
N LEU A 20 16.31 -44.68 -44.59
CA LEU A 20 16.33 -43.31 -44.14
C LEU A 20 14.92 -42.77 -43.93
N ALA A 21 14.01 -43.03 -44.85
CA ALA A 21 12.58 -42.60 -44.77
C ALA A 21 11.85 -43.23 -43.58
N LEU A 22 12.27 -44.41 -43.13
CA LEU A 22 11.73 -45.09 -41.95
C LEU A 22 12.35 -44.56 -40.63
N LEU A 23 13.64 -44.19 -40.67
CA LEU A 23 14.36 -43.69 -39.49
C LEU A 23 13.98 -42.25 -39.10
N ILE A 24 13.69 -41.38 -40.08
CA ILE A 24 13.34 -39.99 -39.84
C ILE A 24 12.09 -39.85 -38.95
N PRO A 25 10.94 -40.46 -39.20
CA PRO A 25 9.76 -40.31 -38.34
C PRO A 25 9.99 -40.93 -36.94
N VAL A 26 10.80 -41.96 -36.78
CA VAL A 26 11.14 -42.55 -35.50
C VAL A 26 12.01 -41.59 -34.66
N ALA A 27 12.97 -40.94 -35.30
CA ALA A 27 13.81 -39.94 -34.66
C ALA A 27 13.02 -38.69 -34.20
N ASP A 28 12.12 -38.19 -35.07
CA ASP A 28 11.24 -37.05 -34.75
C ASP A 28 10.31 -37.37 -33.57
N GLN A 29 9.77 -38.60 -33.52
CA GLN A 29 8.90 -39.01 -32.43
C GLN A 29 9.63 -39.14 -31.09
N PHE A 30 10.92 -39.50 -31.11
CA PHE A 30 11.78 -39.56 -29.93
C PHE A 30 12.15 -38.17 -29.44
N LEU A 31 12.51 -37.26 -30.34
CA LEU A 31 12.86 -35.88 -30.02
C LEU A 31 11.65 -35.14 -29.44
N PHE A 32 10.46 -35.30 -30.02
CA PHE A 32 9.22 -34.68 -29.56
C PHE A 32 8.81 -35.14 -28.15
N ARG A 33 8.98 -36.44 -27.84
CA ARG A 33 8.76 -36.97 -26.48
C ARG A 33 9.74 -36.45 -25.45
N TYR A 34 10.98 -36.23 -25.86
CA TYR A 34 12.02 -35.72 -24.99
C TYR A 34 11.81 -34.25 -24.62
N GLU A 35 11.41 -33.43 -25.60
CA GLU A 35 11.06 -32.03 -25.38
C GLU A 35 9.81 -31.88 -24.53
N TRP A 36 8.81 -32.69 -24.76
CA TRP A 36 7.57 -32.68 -23.95
C TRP A 36 7.84 -33.06 -22.48
N ALA A 37 8.68 -34.08 -22.26
CA ALA A 37 9.05 -34.48 -20.90
C ALA A 37 9.85 -33.41 -20.15
N ARG A 38 10.76 -32.70 -20.83
CA ARG A 38 11.49 -31.56 -20.25
C ARG A 38 10.58 -30.38 -19.93
N ALA A 39 9.69 -30.00 -20.82
CA ALA A 39 8.75 -28.91 -20.59
C ALA A 39 7.81 -29.18 -19.39
N THR A 40 7.40 -30.44 -19.22
CA THR A 40 6.56 -30.85 -18.08
C THR A 40 7.33 -30.82 -16.77
N LEU A 41 8.59 -31.24 -16.74
CA LEU A 41 9.44 -31.16 -15.55
C LEU A 41 9.72 -29.70 -15.13
N GLU A 42 10.02 -28.82 -16.07
CA GLU A 42 10.22 -27.40 -15.81
C GLU A 42 8.95 -26.68 -15.29
N ASP A 43 7.78 -27.10 -15.72
CA ASP A 43 6.52 -26.53 -15.23
C ASP A 43 6.24 -26.99 -13.78
N VAL A 44 6.50 -28.26 -13.46
CA VAL A 44 6.38 -28.78 -12.10
C VAL A 44 7.40 -28.14 -11.16
N GLU A 45 8.65 -27.99 -11.59
CA GLU A 45 9.68 -27.31 -10.79
C GLU A 45 9.34 -25.85 -10.52
N ARG A 46 8.85 -25.12 -11.53
CA ARG A 46 8.41 -23.74 -11.38
C ARG A 46 7.23 -23.61 -10.41
N ARG A 47 6.26 -24.52 -10.46
CA ARG A 47 5.13 -24.56 -9.51
C ARG A 47 5.60 -24.88 -8.10
N HIS A 48 6.49 -25.85 -7.96
CA HIS A 48 7.05 -26.23 -6.67
C HIS A 48 7.88 -25.11 -6.04
N ALA A 49 8.76 -24.48 -6.81
CA ALA A 49 9.54 -23.33 -6.37
C ALA A 49 8.63 -22.15 -5.93
N ARG A 50 7.53 -21.92 -6.65
CA ARG A 50 6.56 -20.87 -6.29
C ARG A 50 5.84 -21.19 -4.96
N LEU A 51 5.45 -22.44 -4.75
CA LEU A 51 4.81 -22.87 -3.50
C LEU A 51 5.78 -22.83 -2.31
N LEU A 52 7.03 -23.21 -2.51
CA LEU A 52 8.08 -23.08 -1.50
C LEU A 52 8.32 -21.61 -1.15
N GLY A 53 8.44 -20.75 -2.17
CA GLY A 53 8.59 -19.30 -1.94
C GLY A 53 7.43 -18.68 -1.18
N LEU A 54 6.19 -19.08 -1.45
CA LEU A 54 5.01 -18.63 -0.69
C LEU A 54 5.02 -19.15 0.76
N ARG A 55 5.42 -20.41 0.97
CA ARG A 55 5.54 -21.00 2.30
C ARG A 55 6.62 -20.30 3.12
N ASP A 56 7.78 -20.04 2.52
CA ASP A 56 8.91 -19.41 3.19
C ASP A 56 8.68 -17.90 3.43
N ALA A 57 7.87 -17.24 2.58
CA ALA A 57 7.43 -15.88 2.79
C ALA A 57 6.32 -15.74 3.86
N GLY A 58 5.62 -16.83 4.20
CA GLY A 58 4.52 -16.83 5.16
C GLY A 58 4.84 -16.16 6.50
N PRO A 59 5.94 -16.53 7.19
CA PRO A 59 6.33 -15.90 8.45
C PRO A 59 6.65 -14.41 8.32
N ALA A 60 7.29 -13.99 7.21
CA ALA A 60 7.59 -12.59 6.95
C ALA A 60 6.32 -11.76 6.70
N ILE A 61 5.35 -12.32 5.96
CA ILE A 61 4.03 -11.70 5.73
C ILE A 61 3.27 -11.59 7.05
N ALA A 62 3.25 -12.64 7.87
CA ALA A 62 2.60 -12.62 9.18
C ALA A 62 3.24 -11.58 10.12
N ALA A 63 4.57 -11.48 10.14
CA ALA A 63 5.27 -10.47 10.92
C ALA A 63 4.97 -9.04 10.43
N ALA A 64 4.93 -8.82 9.11
CA ALA A 64 4.56 -7.54 8.51
C ALA A 64 3.12 -7.16 8.84
N LEU A 65 2.19 -8.12 8.78
CA LEU A 65 0.78 -7.92 9.14
C LEU A 65 0.61 -7.57 10.64
N ASN A 66 1.31 -8.27 11.53
CA ASN A 66 1.28 -7.99 12.96
C ASN A 66 1.88 -6.61 13.27
N LYS A 67 2.96 -6.24 12.59
CA LYS A 67 3.52 -4.90 12.70
C LYS A 67 2.54 -3.83 12.19
N ALA A 68 1.93 -4.03 11.03
CA ALA A 68 0.92 -3.11 10.50
C ALA A 68 -0.28 -2.96 11.44
N LYS A 69 -0.77 -4.05 12.05
CA LYS A 69 -1.84 -3.99 13.05
C LYS A 69 -1.42 -3.23 14.32
N ALA A 70 -0.20 -3.43 14.80
CA ALA A 70 0.33 -2.70 15.95
C ALA A 70 0.50 -1.19 15.64
N ASP A 71 0.92 -0.86 14.42
CA ASP A 71 1.05 0.51 13.97
C ASP A 71 -0.32 1.19 13.78
N LEU A 72 -1.36 0.46 13.35
CA LEU A 72 -2.73 0.99 13.22
C LEU A 72 -3.26 1.54 14.54
N VAL A 73 -2.98 0.88 15.67
CA VAL A 73 -3.38 1.36 17.01
C VAL A 73 -2.76 2.74 17.34
N ARG A 74 -1.62 3.07 16.74
CA ARG A 74 -0.98 4.40 16.93
C ARG A 74 -1.62 5.50 16.07
N TYR A 75 -2.26 5.12 14.96
CA TYR A 75 -2.78 6.07 13.97
C TYR A 75 -4.30 6.18 13.97
N ALA A 76 -5.01 5.24 14.59
CA ALA A 76 -6.46 5.18 14.56
C ALA A 76 -7.05 4.92 15.96
N TYR A 77 -8.23 5.44 16.17
CA TYR A 77 -9.03 5.13 17.35
C TYR A 77 -9.58 3.69 17.26
N PRO A 78 -9.64 2.97 18.38
CA PRO A 78 -10.09 1.58 18.39
C PRO A 78 -11.60 1.45 18.13
N VAL A 79 -12.01 0.26 17.69
CA VAL A 79 -13.39 -0.08 17.29
C VAL A 79 -14.43 0.05 18.41
N ASP A 80 -14.00 -0.03 19.68
CA ASP A 80 -14.87 0.00 20.87
C ASP A 80 -15.42 1.40 21.21
N GLN A 81 -14.97 2.43 20.50
CA GLN A 81 -15.46 3.82 20.68
C GLN A 81 -16.47 4.16 19.59
N SER A 82 -17.44 5.00 19.92
CA SER A 82 -18.33 5.58 18.90
C SER A 82 -17.66 6.78 18.22
N ALA A 83 -18.03 7.05 16.96
CA ALA A 83 -17.53 8.21 16.21
C ALA A 83 -17.76 9.55 16.94
N ASP A 84 -18.89 9.69 17.63
CA ASP A 84 -19.20 10.90 18.44
C ASP A 84 -18.22 11.07 19.59
N ARG A 85 -17.83 9.96 20.24
CA ARG A 85 -16.86 9.96 21.33
C ARG A 85 -15.46 10.29 20.83
N VAL A 86 -15.09 9.74 19.67
CA VAL A 86 -13.84 10.09 18.99
C VAL A 86 -13.81 11.57 18.63
N GLY A 87 -14.90 12.12 18.12
CA GLY A 87 -15.01 13.56 17.82
C GLY A 87 -14.85 14.44 19.06
N ALA A 88 -15.49 14.07 20.17
CA ALA A 88 -15.37 14.80 21.43
C ALA A 88 -13.95 14.74 22.02
N ASP A 89 -13.30 13.56 21.99
CA ASP A 89 -11.91 13.39 22.43
C ASP A 89 -10.95 14.20 21.55
N LEU A 90 -11.12 14.14 20.23
CA LEU A 90 -10.34 14.94 19.29
C LEU A 90 -10.45 16.43 19.60
N GLN A 91 -11.69 16.92 19.79
CA GLN A 91 -11.93 18.33 20.12
C GLN A 91 -11.26 18.73 21.44
N GLN A 92 -11.31 17.89 22.47
CA GLN A 92 -10.67 18.15 23.75
C GLN A 92 -9.14 18.19 23.64
N ARG A 93 -8.53 17.22 22.95
CA ARG A 93 -7.06 17.18 22.73
C ARG A 93 -6.57 18.41 21.96
N VAL A 94 -7.25 18.76 20.88
CA VAL A 94 -6.89 19.93 20.09
C VAL A 94 -6.99 21.21 20.92
N ARG A 95 -7.99 21.34 21.80
CA ARG A 95 -8.09 22.47 22.71
C ARG A 95 -6.91 22.53 23.70
N GLN A 96 -6.51 21.41 24.27
CA GLN A 96 -5.35 21.33 25.16
C GLN A 96 -4.03 21.68 24.46
N ILE A 97 -3.89 21.28 23.18
CA ILE A 97 -2.70 21.63 22.37
C ILE A 97 -2.69 23.15 22.12
N ALA A 98 -3.85 23.73 21.77
CA ALA A 98 -4.01 25.15 21.52
C ALA A 98 -3.66 25.96 22.79
N GLU A 99 -4.16 25.56 23.96
CA GLU A 99 -3.86 26.19 25.25
C GLU A 99 -2.34 26.14 25.56
N ARG A 100 -1.70 24.99 25.35
CA ARG A 100 -0.25 24.84 25.56
C ARG A 100 0.59 25.71 24.59
N ALA A 101 0.10 25.90 23.38
CA ALA A 101 0.75 26.73 22.36
C ALA A 101 0.40 28.22 22.46
N GLY A 102 -0.44 28.64 23.42
CA GLY A 102 -0.89 30.03 23.55
C GLY A 102 -1.81 30.49 22.42
N VAL A 103 -2.48 29.56 21.74
CA VAL A 103 -3.39 29.81 20.61
C VAL A 103 -4.83 29.90 21.11
N THR A 104 -5.57 30.90 20.65
CA THR A 104 -7.00 31.05 20.99
C THR A 104 -7.87 30.30 19.98
N VAL A 105 -8.70 29.38 20.49
CA VAL A 105 -9.72 28.68 19.66
C VAL A 105 -10.94 29.58 19.57
N ALA A 106 -11.16 30.20 18.41
CA ALA A 106 -12.33 31.05 18.15
C ALA A 106 -13.58 30.23 17.83
N GLY A 107 -13.43 29.03 17.28
CA GLY A 107 -14.54 28.12 16.99
C GLY A 107 -14.05 26.71 16.69
N SER A 108 -14.86 25.71 17.08
CA SER A 108 -14.63 24.32 16.73
C SER A 108 -15.95 23.63 16.42
N GLN A 109 -15.99 22.81 15.38
CA GLN A 109 -17.19 22.08 14.95
C GLN A 109 -16.80 20.69 14.44
N ILE A 110 -17.43 19.65 14.99
CA ILE A 110 -17.35 18.30 14.44
C ILE A 110 -18.22 18.28 13.17
N LEU A 111 -17.63 17.85 12.05
CA LEU A 111 -18.31 17.75 10.77
C LEU A 111 -18.88 16.34 10.60
N ALA A 112 -19.66 16.14 9.52
CA ALA A 112 -20.25 14.84 9.23
C ALA A 112 -19.18 13.76 9.05
N VAL A 113 -19.35 12.66 9.77
CA VAL A 113 -18.46 11.48 9.66
C VAL A 113 -18.50 10.93 8.24
N ARG A 114 -17.33 10.61 7.70
CA ARG A 114 -17.18 10.04 6.37
C ARG A 114 -16.89 8.54 6.48
N PRO A 115 -17.83 7.66 6.08
CA PRO A 115 -17.60 6.23 6.11
C PRO A 115 -16.60 5.81 5.03
N GLY A 116 -15.75 4.82 5.36
CA GLY A 116 -14.83 4.15 4.46
C GLY A 116 -14.91 2.64 4.65
N ASP A 117 -14.06 1.90 3.95
CA ASP A 117 -13.99 0.43 4.06
C ASP A 117 -13.20 0.03 5.32
N GLY A 118 -13.92 -0.41 6.35
CA GLY A 118 -13.34 -0.78 7.66
C GLY A 118 -12.81 0.38 8.50
N ILE A 119 -13.04 1.62 8.08
CA ILE A 119 -12.63 2.84 8.78
C ILE A 119 -13.70 3.93 8.67
N GLU A 120 -13.75 4.81 9.62
CA GLU A 120 -14.50 6.06 9.56
C GLU A 120 -13.55 7.23 9.78
N VAL A 121 -13.76 8.31 9.04
CA VAL A 121 -13.03 9.55 9.23
C VAL A 121 -13.93 10.53 9.95
N VAL A 122 -13.47 10.98 11.12
CA VAL A 122 -14.16 11.99 11.94
C VAL A 122 -13.48 13.34 11.73
N PRO A 123 -14.09 14.24 10.93
CA PRO A 123 -13.49 15.52 10.64
C PRO A 123 -13.87 16.57 11.68
N LEU A 124 -12.91 17.42 12.03
CA LEU A 124 -13.06 18.55 12.94
C LEU A 124 -12.65 19.86 12.24
N GLY A 125 -13.59 20.76 12.06
CA GLY A 125 -13.32 22.12 11.61
C GLY A 125 -12.92 23.01 12.78
N LEU A 126 -11.85 23.81 12.60
CA LEU A 126 -11.33 24.71 13.63
C LEU A 126 -11.08 26.11 13.04
N THR A 127 -11.36 27.12 13.85
CA THR A 127 -10.92 28.51 13.62
C THR A 127 -10.09 28.95 14.80
N LEU A 128 -8.86 29.34 14.53
CA LEU A 128 -7.88 29.76 15.54
C LEU A 128 -7.46 31.20 15.32
N GLU A 129 -7.09 31.88 16.39
CA GLU A 129 -6.38 33.16 16.37
C GLU A 129 -5.06 32.98 17.07
N ALA A 130 -3.95 33.23 16.37
CA ALA A 130 -2.60 33.00 16.85
C ALA A 130 -1.63 34.03 16.27
N ASP A 131 -0.46 34.14 16.88
CA ASP A 131 0.72 34.62 16.21
C ASP A 131 1.43 33.49 15.44
N MET A 132 2.45 33.79 14.67
CA MET A 132 3.16 32.78 13.88
C MET A 132 3.94 31.80 14.74
N GLY A 133 4.40 32.22 15.93
CA GLY A 133 5.10 31.37 16.91
C GLY A 133 4.15 30.33 17.50
N GLY A 134 3.02 30.78 18.05
CA GLY A 134 1.98 29.91 18.60
C GLY A 134 1.40 28.96 17.56
N LEU A 135 1.22 29.41 16.32
CA LEU A 135 0.76 28.53 15.23
C LEU A 135 1.75 27.41 14.95
N ARG A 136 3.05 27.71 14.92
CA ARG A 136 4.11 26.71 14.75
C ARG A 136 4.09 25.67 15.87
N ASP A 137 4.00 26.14 17.11
CA ASP A 137 4.00 25.28 18.30
C ASP A 137 2.74 24.41 18.36
N PHE A 138 1.59 24.96 17.96
CA PHE A 138 0.35 24.24 17.79
C PHE A 138 0.46 23.10 16.76
N LEU A 139 0.97 23.39 15.55
CA LEU A 139 1.14 22.39 14.50
C LEU A 139 2.16 21.31 14.91
N SER A 140 3.21 21.67 15.60
CA SER A 140 4.17 20.72 16.16
C SER A 140 3.54 19.83 17.23
N GLY A 141 2.69 20.38 18.08
CA GLY A 141 1.91 19.63 19.07
C GLY A 141 0.95 18.64 18.42
N LEU A 142 0.24 19.03 17.36
CA LEU A 142 -0.64 18.13 16.59
C LEU A 142 0.13 16.94 16.01
N ALA A 143 1.32 17.18 15.44
CA ALA A 143 2.14 16.15 14.85
C ALA A 143 2.67 15.11 15.87
N ALA A 144 2.73 15.46 17.15
CA ALA A 144 3.22 14.60 18.23
C ALA A 144 2.12 13.76 18.89
N GLU A 145 0.83 14.00 18.58
CA GLU A 145 -0.28 13.32 19.23
C GLU A 145 -0.47 11.86 18.79
N ASN A 146 -0.93 11.05 19.74
CA ASN A 146 -1.36 9.66 19.53
C ASN A 146 -2.77 9.46 20.13
N PRO A 147 -3.74 8.96 19.36
CA PRO A 147 -3.70 8.63 17.93
C PRO A 147 -3.40 9.84 17.05
N SER A 148 -2.85 9.56 15.85
CA SER A 148 -2.42 10.60 14.92
C SER A 148 -3.59 11.48 14.45
N ILE A 149 -3.40 12.79 14.52
CA ILE A 149 -4.34 13.78 13.99
C ILE A 149 -3.83 14.23 12.63
N GLN A 150 -4.65 14.04 11.59
CA GLN A 150 -4.29 14.41 10.23
C GLN A 150 -4.79 15.81 9.91
N LEU A 151 -3.92 16.64 9.32
CA LEU A 151 -4.30 17.94 8.80
C LEU A 151 -4.72 17.80 7.33
N GLU A 152 -5.99 18.09 7.03
CA GLU A 152 -6.53 18.01 5.67
C GLU A 152 -6.43 19.38 4.96
N THR A 153 -6.81 20.44 5.63
CA THR A 153 -6.83 21.80 5.06
C THR A 153 -6.28 22.80 6.06
N LEU A 154 -5.50 23.74 5.56
CA LEU A 154 -4.98 24.89 6.31
C LEU A 154 -5.13 26.16 5.48
N ALA A 155 -5.90 27.12 5.99
CA ALA A 155 -6.05 28.45 5.39
C ALA A 155 -5.66 29.51 6.42
N ILE A 156 -4.69 30.36 6.07
CA ILE A 156 -4.20 31.43 6.93
C ILE A 156 -4.61 32.77 6.34
N THR A 157 -5.30 33.59 7.14
CA THR A 157 -5.74 34.91 6.74
C THR A 157 -5.16 35.94 7.71
N MET A 158 -4.45 36.92 7.19
CA MET A 158 -3.95 38.01 8.02
C MET A 158 -5.11 38.93 8.47
N GLN A 159 -5.24 39.14 9.79
CA GLN A 159 -6.14 40.14 10.29
C GLN A 159 -5.47 41.53 10.19
N ARG A 160 -5.98 42.41 9.31
CA ARG A 160 -5.60 43.82 9.31
C ARG A 160 -6.33 44.52 10.46
N GLN A 161 -5.73 44.50 11.63
CA GLN A 161 -6.16 45.42 12.69
C GLN A 161 -5.50 46.79 12.49
N ARG A 162 -6.32 47.87 12.44
CA ARG A 162 -5.83 49.24 12.45
C ARG A 162 -5.55 49.63 13.89
N GLY A 163 -4.26 49.67 14.29
CA GLY A 163 -3.81 50.18 15.59
C GLY A 163 -2.35 49.88 15.83
N PRO A 164 -1.66 50.66 16.68
CA PRO A 164 -0.22 50.54 16.96
C PRO A 164 0.19 49.29 17.74
N GLN A 165 -0.77 48.43 18.14
CA GLN A 165 -0.54 47.15 18.83
C GLN A 165 -1.00 45.93 18.00
N ALA A 166 -1.19 46.08 16.69
CA ALA A 166 -1.55 44.97 15.80
C ALA A 166 -0.32 44.09 15.50
N GLU A 167 0.26 43.49 16.51
CA GLU A 167 1.30 42.46 16.32
C GLU A 167 0.68 41.23 15.66
N GLY A 168 0.88 41.17 14.34
CA GLY A 168 0.95 39.94 13.54
C GLY A 168 -0.03 38.79 13.80
N LYS A 169 -1.24 39.05 14.38
CA LYS A 169 -2.23 38.01 14.60
C LYS A 169 -2.82 37.53 13.28
N VAL A 170 -2.82 36.25 13.10
CA VAL A 170 -3.42 35.57 11.98
C VAL A 170 -4.65 34.79 12.42
N ARG A 171 -5.67 34.80 11.55
CA ARG A 171 -6.79 33.88 11.68
C ARG A 171 -6.51 32.66 10.82
N VAL A 172 -6.56 31.50 11.44
CA VAL A 172 -6.27 30.23 10.81
C VAL A 172 -7.52 29.36 10.81
N GLN A 173 -7.93 28.93 9.63
CA GLN A 173 -8.98 27.92 9.48
C GLN A 173 -8.31 26.61 9.09
N LEU A 174 -8.59 25.55 9.84
CA LEU A 174 -8.07 24.23 9.56
C LEU A 174 -9.15 23.17 9.67
N GLN A 175 -8.94 22.11 8.90
CA GLN A 175 -9.72 20.90 9.01
C GLN A 175 -8.78 19.76 9.41
N LEU A 176 -9.10 19.14 10.52
CA LEU A 176 -8.39 18.01 11.09
C LEU A 176 -9.23 16.75 10.95
N ASN A 177 -8.59 15.63 10.78
CA ASN A 177 -9.25 14.33 10.70
C ASN A 177 -8.66 13.38 11.74
N ALA A 178 -9.54 12.64 12.40
CA ALA A 178 -9.18 11.44 13.15
C ALA A 178 -9.70 10.21 12.41
N VAL A 179 -8.91 9.14 12.42
CA VAL A 179 -9.31 7.86 11.85
C VAL A 179 -9.83 6.96 12.96
N HIS A 180 -11.02 6.42 12.78
CA HIS A 180 -11.67 5.47 13.66
C HIS A 180 -11.82 4.13 12.94
N LEU A 181 -11.43 3.03 13.58
CA LEU A 181 -11.60 1.69 13.04
C LEU A 181 -13.05 1.24 13.22
N THR A 182 -13.64 0.66 12.17
CA THR A 182 -14.95 0.02 12.22
C THR A 182 -14.80 -1.48 12.00
N SER A 183 -15.72 -2.26 12.53
CA SER A 183 -15.72 -3.74 12.41
C SER A 183 -16.25 -4.20 11.04
#